data_24b8878ce523961e23862161be019acb
#
_entry.id   24b8878ce523961e23862161be019acb
#
_cell.length_a   1.000
_cell.length_b   1.000
_cell.length_c   1.000
_cell.angle_alpha   90.00
_cell.angle_beta   90.00
_cell.angle_gamma   90.00
#
_symmetry.space_group_name_H-M   'P 1'
#
loop_
_entity.id
_entity.type
_entity.pdbx_description
1 polymer ?
#
loop_
_entity_poly.entity_id
_entity_poly.type
_entity_poly.pdbx_seq_one_letter_code
_entity_poly.pdbx_strand_id
1 'polypeptide(L)'
;VLDIDWKSENYQKLYRQRKSLISELKKPLPETIDFCKILSTKGEDEIYYLTDLTQPEKEKIIKWLSNYGVKYSKDELVSILMNVYPDLAYYLSSYRYRNEFLNTYFENYKYQKITNRILPSFDKVVEEQAIKMDFVTILKPRTAYLDQLDTQNAQVFFVDAMGVEYLSFIQQKCSEYGLSANISCARCELPSLTVFNKEFVDVLKDKGCLISDIKDLDDIKHH
;
A
#
# COMPACT_ATOMS: atom_id res chain seq x y z
N VAL A 1 -22.70 -19.47 -1.04
CA VAL A 1 -21.29 -19.31 -1.38
C VAL A 1 -20.44 -20.36 -0.67
N LEU A 2 -20.63 -20.55 0.65
CA LEU A 2 -19.81 -21.48 1.47
C LEU A 2 -19.81 -22.94 0.97
N ASP A 3 -20.92 -23.42 0.42
CA ASP A 3 -21.12 -24.82 -0.02
C ASP A 3 -20.67 -25.05 -1.47
N ILE A 4 -20.14 -24.04 -2.13
CA ILE A 4 -19.74 -24.12 -3.53
C ILE A 4 -18.22 -24.07 -3.61
N ASP A 5 -17.63 -24.98 -4.37
CA ASP A 5 -16.21 -24.97 -4.66
C ASP A 5 -15.84 -23.72 -5.45
N TRP A 6 -14.85 -22.96 -4.96
CA TRP A 6 -14.38 -21.73 -5.60
C TRP A 6 -13.85 -21.94 -7.04
N LYS A 7 -13.48 -23.17 -7.38
CA LYS A 7 -13.06 -23.58 -8.74
C LYS A 7 -14.23 -23.81 -9.70
N SER A 8 -15.46 -23.88 -9.18
CA SER A 8 -16.63 -24.15 -10.02
C SER A 8 -17.02 -22.94 -10.85
N GLU A 9 -17.57 -23.19 -12.03
CA GLU A 9 -18.00 -22.15 -12.97
C GLU A 9 -19.05 -21.19 -12.37
N ASN A 10 -19.95 -21.71 -11.55
CA ASN A 10 -21.00 -20.93 -10.90
C ASN A 10 -20.48 -20.06 -9.75
N TYR A 11 -19.32 -20.38 -9.17
CA TYR A 11 -18.78 -19.67 -8.02
C TYR A 11 -18.57 -18.20 -8.30
N GLN A 12 -17.91 -17.86 -9.41
CA GLN A 12 -17.56 -16.48 -9.76
C GLN A 12 -18.79 -15.56 -9.86
N LYS A 13 -19.89 -16.07 -10.38
CA LYS A 13 -21.15 -15.34 -10.47
C LYS A 13 -21.71 -15.04 -9.07
N LEU A 14 -21.75 -16.03 -8.21
CA LEU A 14 -22.26 -15.89 -6.84
C LEU A 14 -21.36 -15.02 -5.96
N TYR A 15 -20.05 -15.11 -6.15
CA TYR A 15 -19.08 -14.26 -5.46
C TYR A 15 -19.29 -12.78 -5.80
N ARG A 16 -19.44 -12.45 -7.09
CA ARG A 16 -19.73 -11.08 -7.54
C ARG A 16 -21.08 -10.58 -7.00
N GLN A 17 -22.12 -11.40 -7.03
CA GLN A 17 -23.42 -11.06 -6.45
C GLN A 17 -23.29 -10.76 -4.95
N ARG A 18 -22.55 -11.58 -4.20
CA ARG A 18 -22.28 -11.33 -2.78
C ARG A 18 -21.56 -10.00 -2.57
N LYS A 19 -20.52 -9.71 -3.35
CA LYS A 19 -19.81 -8.40 -3.28
C LYS A 19 -20.78 -7.23 -3.50
N SER A 20 -21.61 -7.29 -4.54
CA SER A 20 -22.60 -6.24 -4.82
C SER A 20 -23.55 -6.04 -3.65
N LEU A 21 -24.15 -7.12 -3.14
CA LEU A 21 -25.10 -7.04 -2.02
C LEU A 21 -24.46 -6.44 -0.75
N ILE A 22 -23.26 -6.85 -0.40
CA ILE A 22 -22.56 -6.30 0.77
C ILE A 22 -22.28 -4.80 0.57
N SER A 23 -21.82 -4.38 -0.61
CA SER A 23 -21.52 -2.98 -0.91
C SER A 23 -22.76 -2.08 -0.85
N GLU A 24 -23.94 -2.59 -1.21
CA GLU A 24 -25.21 -1.87 -1.17
C GLU A 24 -25.74 -1.66 0.25
N LEU A 25 -25.45 -2.58 1.17
CA LEU A 25 -25.99 -2.55 2.53
C LEU A 25 -25.46 -1.40 3.37
N LYS A 26 -24.26 -0.90 3.11
CA LYS A 26 -23.62 0.28 3.76
C LYS A 26 -23.68 0.30 5.29
N LYS A 27 -23.76 -0.86 5.93
CA LYS A 27 -23.86 -1.01 7.39
C LYS A 27 -23.05 -2.21 7.86
N PRO A 28 -22.61 -2.22 9.14
CA PRO A 28 -21.97 -3.40 9.71
C PRO A 28 -22.87 -4.64 9.59
N LEU A 29 -22.26 -5.77 9.26
CA LEU A 29 -22.93 -7.07 9.14
C LEU A 29 -22.34 -8.00 10.21
N PRO A 30 -22.96 -8.11 11.40
CA PRO A 30 -22.47 -8.98 12.48
C PRO A 30 -22.28 -10.43 12.04
N GLU A 31 -23.13 -10.90 11.11
CA GLU A 31 -23.10 -12.25 10.54
C GLU A 31 -21.79 -12.56 9.81
N THR A 32 -21.02 -11.54 9.40
CA THR A 32 -19.71 -11.77 8.76
C THR A 32 -18.69 -12.37 9.72
N ILE A 33 -18.83 -12.17 11.03
CA ILE A 33 -17.99 -12.80 12.05
C ILE A 33 -18.18 -14.33 12.01
N ASP A 34 -19.42 -14.80 11.97
CA ASP A 34 -19.72 -16.23 11.92
C ASP A 34 -19.38 -16.83 10.55
N PHE A 35 -19.59 -16.08 9.48
CA PHE A 35 -19.09 -16.44 8.16
C PHE A 35 -17.58 -16.67 8.17
N CYS A 36 -16.81 -15.77 8.75
CA CYS A 36 -15.36 -15.91 8.87
C CYS A 36 -14.91 -17.10 9.74
N LYS A 37 -15.67 -17.42 10.80
CA LYS A 37 -15.43 -18.64 11.61
C LYS A 37 -15.63 -19.91 10.80
N ILE A 38 -16.74 -20.01 10.07
CA ILE A 38 -17.03 -21.15 9.21
C ILE A 38 -15.95 -21.32 8.13
N LEU A 39 -15.50 -20.22 7.52
CA LEU A 39 -14.45 -20.27 6.50
C LEU A 39 -13.14 -20.86 7.01
N SER A 40 -12.84 -20.77 8.31
CA SER A 40 -11.61 -21.36 8.87
C SER A 40 -11.51 -22.88 8.66
N THR A 41 -12.64 -23.58 8.41
CA THR A 41 -12.66 -25.01 8.08
C THR A 41 -12.11 -25.32 6.68
N LYS A 42 -12.02 -24.31 5.80
CA LYS A 42 -11.52 -24.47 4.42
C LYS A 42 -9.98 -24.31 4.33
N GLY A 43 -9.32 -23.98 5.44
CA GLY A 43 -7.87 -23.84 5.48
C GLY A 43 -7.37 -22.80 4.50
N GLU A 44 -6.40 -23.19 3.65
CA GLU A 44 -5.76 -22.27 2.69
C GLU A 44 -6.73 -21.72 1.63
N ASP A 45 -7.76 -22.48 1.26
CA ASP A 45 -8.74 -22.06 0.27
C ASP A 45 -9.72 -20.98 0.77
N GLU A 46 -9.73 -20.67 2.08
CA GLU A 46 -10.62 -19.65 2.65
C GLU A 46 -10.50 -18.29 1.99
N ILE A 47 -9.30 -17.94 1.49
CA ILE A 47 -9.01 -16.65 0.86
C ILE A 47 -9.93 -16.36 -0.32
N TYR A 48 -10.26 -17.36 -1.12
CA TYR A 48 -11.07 -17.19 -2.31
C TYR A 48 -12.52 -16.81 -2.02
N TYR A 49 -13.00 -16.98 -0.77
CA TYR A 49 -14.35 -16.65 -0.34
C TYR A 49 -14.48 -15.27 0.33
N LEU A 50 -13.37 -14.64 0.66
CA LEU A 50 -13.29 -13.36 1.40
C LEU A 50 -13.43 -12.15 0.47
N THR A 51 -13.84 -11.02 1.05
CA THR A 51 -13.88 -9.71 0.39
C THR A 51 -13.27 -8.64 1.28
N ASP A 52 -12.94 -7.50 0.72
CA ASP A 52 -12.46 -6.31 1.43
C ASP A 52 -13.60 -5.39 1.94
N LEU A 53 -14.84 -5.84 1.85
CA LEU A 53 -16.02 -5.01 2.12
C LEU A 53 -16.41 -4.95 3.60
N THR A 54 -15.96 -5.90 4.41
CA THR A 54 -16.24 -5.92 5.84
C THR A 54 -14.97 -6.01 6.67
N GLN A 55 -14.98 -5.40 7.85
CA GLN A 55 -13.81 -5.41 8.72
C GLN A 55 -13.38 -6.83 9.16
N PRO A 56 -14.29 -7.75 9.55
CA PRO A 56 -13.90 -9.11 9.90
C PRO A 56 -13.24 -9.89 8.76
N GLU A 57 -13.67 -9.64 7.50
CA GLU A 57 -13.05 -10.29 6.34
C GLU A 57 -11.67 -9.70 6.04
N LYS A 58 -11.48 -8.38 6.14
CA LYS A 58 -10.16 -7.74 6.01
C LYS A 58 -9.16 -8.31 7.02
N GLU A 59 -9.54 -8.40 8.29
CA GLU A 59 -8.70 -8.98 9.34
C GLU A 59 -8.35 -10.43 9.05
N LYS A 60 -9.31 -11.20 8.53
CA LYS A 60 -9.09 -12.58 8.16
C LYS A 60 -8.15 -12.72 6.96
N ILE A 61 -8.23 -11.82 5.98
CA ILE A 61 -7.29 -11.76 4.85
C ILE A 61 -5.86 -11.50 5.35
N ILE A 62 -5.67 -10.54 6.26
CA ILE A 62 -4.36 -10.24 6.84
C ILE A 62 -3.83 -11.45 7.61
N LYS A 63 -4.67 -12.13 8.38
CA LYS A 63 -4.30 -13.36 9.09
C LYS A 63 -3.91 -14.48 8.13
N TRP A 64 -4.65 -14.65 7.04
CA TRP A 64 -4.34 -15.62 6.00
C TRP A 64 -2.97 -15.35 5.36
N LEU A 65 -2.66 -14.09 5.04
CA LEU A 65 -1.37 -13.68 4.50
C LEU A 65 -0.21 -14.02 5.45
N SER A 66 -0.38 -13.80 6.75
CA SER A 66 0.61 -14.18 7.76
C SER A 66 0.82 -15.70 7.87
N ASN A 67 -0.24 -16.49 7.68
CA ASN A 67 -0.19 -17.94 7.84
C ASN A 67 0.28 -18.67 6.57
N TYR A 68 -0.16 -18.22 5.42
CA TYR A 68 -0.02 -18.92 4.15
C TYR A 68 0.75 -18.14 3.09
N GLY A 69 0.84 -16.80 3.20
CA GLY A 69 1.38 -15.93 2.16
C GLY A 69 2.78 -16.30 1.69
N VAL A 70 3.63 -16.82 2.58
CA VAL A 70 5.01 -17.24 2.24
C VAL A 70 5.09 -18.45 1.28
N LYS A 71 3.97 -19.17 1.07
CA LYS A 71 3.90 -20.28 0.12
C LYS A 71 3.75 -19.80 -1.32
N TYR A 72 3.42 -18.54 -1.51
CA TYR A 72 3.12 -17.92 -2.79
C TYR A 72 4.20 -16.92 -3.17
N SER A 73 4.51 -16.83 -4.42
CA SER A 73 5.29 -15.72 -4.96
C SER A 73 4.53 -14.40 -4.85
N LYS A 74 5.23 -13.28 -4.97
CA LYS A 74 4.61 -11.94 -4.97
C LYS A 74 3.52 -11.83 -6.05
N ASP A 75 3.78 -12.33 -7.25
CA ASP A 75 2.85 -12.20 -8.38
C ASP A 75 1.59 -13.06 -8.20
N GLU A 76 1.73 -14.24 -7.60
CA GLU A 76 0.59 -15.07 -7.20
C GLU A 76 -0.26 -14.37 -6.14
N LEU A 77 0.38 -13.76 -5.12
CA LEU A 77 -0.34 -12.97 -4.11
C LEU A 77 -1.05 -11.77 -4.72
N VAL A 78 -0.41 -11.02 -5.63
CA VAL A 78 -1.06 -9.92 -6.35
C VAL A 78 -2.29 -10.43 -7.11
N SER A 79 -2.18 -11.56 -7.80
CA SER A 79 -3.29 -12.15 -8.56
C SER A 79 -4.47 -12.54 -7.66
N ILE A 80 -4.21 -13.18 -6.52
CA ILE A 80 -5.23 -13.56 -5.54
C ILE A 80 -5.89 -12.31 -4.96
N LEU A 81 -5.08 -11.37 -4.48
CA LEU A 81 -5.55 -10.15 -3.81
C LEU A 81 -6.32 -9.23 -4.75
N MET A 82 -6.02 -9.22 -6.05
CA MET A 82 -6.75 -8.39 -7.02
C MET A 82 -8.26 -8.67 -7.00
N ASN A 83 -8.67 -9.89 -6.73
CA ASN A 83 -10.07 -10.26 -6.61
C ASN A 83 -10.65 -10.01 -5.21
N VAL A 84 -9.82 -10.23 -4.18
CA VAL A 84 -10.25 -10.31 -2.77
C VAL A 84 -10.10 -8.97 -2.07
N TYR A 85 -8.96 -8.30 -2.27
CA TYR A 85 -8.60 -7.03 -1.66
C TYR A 85 -7.75 -6.18 -2.62
N PRO A 86 -8.36 -5.52 -3.62
CA PRO A 86 -7.64 -4.81 -4.68
C PRO A 86 -6.64 -3.77 -4.17
N ASP A 87 -6.98 -3.00 -3.13
CA ASP A 87 -6.09 -1.99 -2.56
C ASP A 87 -4.79 -2.61 -2.04
N LEU A 88 -4.87 -3.79 -1.44
CA LEU A 88 -3.69 -4.51 -0.97
C LEU A 88 -2.89 -5.12 -2.12
N ALA A 89 -3.56 -5.53 -3.21
CA ALA A 89 -2.91 -5.94 -4.44
C ALA A 89 -2.14 -4.78 -5.08
N TYR A 90 -2.73 -3.59 -5.13
CA TYR A 90 -2.07 -2.38 -5.63
C TYR A 90 -0.86 -1.99 -4.79
N TYR A 91 -0.97 -2.10 -3.47
CA TYR A 91 0.18 -1.91 -2.58
C TYR A 91 1.32 -2.88 -2.89
N LEU A 92 1.02 -4.17 -3.05
CA LEU A 92 2.02 -5.22 -3.31
C LEU A 92 2.61 -5.16 -4.74
N SER A 93 1.88 -4.59 -5.69
CA SER A 93 2.31 -4.47 -7.09
C SER A 93 3.65 -3.73 -7.22
N SER A 94 4.43 -4.09 -8.24
CA SER A 94 5.73 -3.46 -8.51
C SER A 94 5.58 -1.99 -8.89
N TYR A 95 6.51 -1.18 -8.41
CA TYR A 95 6.74 0.19 -8.87
C TYR A 95 8.14 0.29 -9.44
N ARG A 96 8.34 0.97 -10.58
CA ARG A 96 9.66 1.14 -11.20
C ARG A 96 10.35 2.41 -10.68
N TYR A 97 11.31 2.23 -9.79
CA TYR A 97 12.12 3.32 -9.21
C TYR A 97 13.24 3.82 -10.14
N ARG A 98 13.36 3.27 -11.38
CA ARG A 98 14.46 3.54 -12.32
C ARG A 98 15.85 3.21 -11.75
N ASN A 99 15.90 2.36 -10.75
CA ASN A 99 17.10 1.85 -10.12
C ASN A 99 16.83 0.42 -9.64
N GLU A 100 17.65 -0.53 -10.06
CA GLU A 100 17.42 -1.96 -9.83
C GLU A 100 17.51 -2.32 -8.34
N PHE A 101 18.44 -1.69 -7.61
CA PHE A 101 18.54 -1.88 -6.16
C PHE A 101 17.24 -1.47 -5.46
N LEU A 102 16.71 -0.29 -5.75
CA LEU A 102 15.47 0.18 -5.14
C LEU A 102 14.27 -0.69 -5.54
N ASN A 103 14.20 -1.16 -6.79
CA ASN A 103 13.16 -2.09 -7.24
C ASN A 103 13.17 -3.35 -6.37
N THR A 104 14.29 -4.01 -6.28
CA THR A 104 14.45 -5.26 -5.51
C THR A 104 14.22 -5.03 -4.02
N TYR A 105 14.75 -3.93 -3.47
CA TYR A 105 14.59 -3.58 -2.05
C TYR A 105 13.12 -3.43 -1.68
N PHE A 106 12.37 -2.58 -2.38
CA PHE A 106 10.97 -2.32 -2.03
C PHE A 106 10.02 -3.46 -2.39
N GLU A 107 10.34 -4.28 -3.38
CA GLU A 107 9.58 -5.52 -3.63
C GLU A 107 9.68 -6.49 -2.46
N ASN A 108 10.89 -6.76 -1.99
CA ASN A 108 11.10 -7.62 -0.82
C ASN A 108 10.52 -7.00 0.46
N TYR A 109 10.70 -5.70 0.67
CA TYR A 109 10.12 -4.98 1.81
C TYR A 109 8.60 -5.12 1.88
N LYS A 110 7.89 -4.88 0.78
CA LYS A 110 6.44 -5.00 0.72
C LYS A 110 5.97 -6.45 0.92
N TYR A 111 6.64 -7.40 0.28
CA TYR A 111 6.32 -8.81 0.39
C TYR A 111 6.44 -9.31 1.84
N GLN A 112 7.56 -9.05 2.51
CA GLN A 112 7.74 -9.49 3.90
C GLN A 112 6.79 -8.77 4.87
N LYS A 113 6.46 -7.49 4.62
CA LYS A 113 5.51 -6.72 5.42
C LYS A 113 4.10 -7.33 5.34
N ILE A 114 3.64 -7.70 4.13
CA ILE A 114 2.34 -8.34 3.91
C ILE A 114 2.29 -9.75 4.50
N THR A 115 3.35 -10.53 4.34
CA THR A 115 3.40 -11.91 4.85
C THR A 115 3.76 -11.99 6.33
N ASN A 116 4.06 -10.85 6.96
CA ASN A 116 4.51 -10.75 8.36
C ASN A 116 5.71 -11.68 8.65
N ARG A 117 6.69 -11.69 7.74
CA ARG A 117 7.89 -12.53 7.82
C ARG A 117 9.13 -11.71 7.48
N ILE A 118 10.18 -11.87 8.28
CA ILE A 118 11.50 -11.35 7.94
C ILE A 118 12.18 -12.36 7.03
N LEU A 119 12.64 -11.91 5.85
CA LEU A 119 13.41 -12.70 4.92
C LEU A 119 14.91 -12.58 5.28
N PRO A 120 15.62 -13.67 5.59
CA PRO A 120 17.03 -13.59 5.96
C PRO A 120 17.93 -12.93 4.92
N SER A 121 17.56 -13.04 3.64
CA SER A 121 18.27 -12.36 2.54
C SER A 121 18.08 -10.84 2.57
N PHE A 122 16.88 -10.39 2.96
CA PHE A 122 16.58 -8.97 3.06
C PHE A 122 17.22 -8.34 4.30
N ASP A 123 17.27 -9.06 5.41
CA ASP A 123 17.93 -8.63 6.64
C ASP A 123 19.40 -8.28 6.40
N LYS A 124 20.12 -9.13 5.66
CA LYS A 124 21.50 -8.84 5.21
C LYS A 124 21.61 -7.57 4.36
N VAL A 125 20.66 -7.35 3.45
CA VAL A 125 20.63 -6.12 2.64
C VAL A 125 20.44 -4.88 3.52
N VAL A 126 19.60 -4.95 4.54
CA VAL A 126 19.39 -3.85 5.49
C VAL A 126 20.65 -3.56 6.28
N GLU A 127 21.32 -4.59 6.81
CA GLU A 127 22.61 -4.46 7.52
C GLU A 127 23.69 -3.82 6.63
N GLU A 128 23.82 -4.29 5.39
CA GLU A 128 24.77 -3.70 4.43
C GLU A 128 24.46 -2.25 4.14
N GLN A 129 23.20 -1.89 3.94
CA GLN A 129 22.77 -0.53 3.63
C GLN A 129 22.87 0.41 4.84
N ALA A 130 22.76 -0.09 6.04
CA ALA A 130 23.03 0.69 7.26
C ALA A 130 24.48 1.21 7.30
N ILE A 131 25.41 0.50 6.66
CA ILE A 131 26.84 0.88 6.57
C ILE A 131 27.12 1.67 5.30
N LYS A 132 26.69 1.15 4.12
CA LYS A 132 27.02 1.71 2.81
C LYS A 132 26.26 2.99 2.50
N MET A 133 25.01 3.10 2.93
CA MET A 133 24.11 4.23 2.68
C MET A 133 24.02 4.59 1.18
N ASP A 134 23.98 3.59 0.30
CA ASP A 134 23.96 3.79 -1.16
C ASP A 134 22.81 4.69 -1.63
N PHE A 135 21.69 4.72 -0.88
CA PHE A 135 20.55 5.59 -1.16
C PHE A 135 20.93 7.08 -1.19
N VAL A 136 21.98 7.49 -0.48
CA VAL A 136 22.46 8.90 -0.46
C VAL A 136 22.97 9.33 -1.83
N THR A 137 23.57 8.41 -2.58
CA THR A 137 24.08 8.66 -3.94
C THR A 137 23.03 8.39 -5.02
N ILE A 138 22.14 7.44 -4.78
CA ILE A 138 21.08 7.03 -5.73
C ILE A 138 19.96 8.08 -5.78
N LEU A 139 19.55 8.61 -4.61
CA LEU A 139 18.43 9.54 -4.48
C LEU A 139 18.91 10.97 -4.28
N LYS A 140 18.33 11.90 -5.05
CA LYS A 140 18.53 13.33 -4.84
C LYS A 140 17.82 13.80 -3.55
N PRO A 141 18.30 14.87 -2.91
CA PRO A 141 17.58 15.50 -1.81
C PRO A 141 16.21 16.03 -2.30
N ARG A 142 15.25 16.12 -1.41
CA ARG A 142 13.88 16.57 -1.73
C ARG A 142 13.85 17.98 -2.30
N THR A 143 14.68 18.88 -1.79
CA THR A 143 14.83 20.26 -2.26
C THR A 143 15.12 20.34 -3.77
N ALA A 144 15.91 19.41 -4.32
CA ALA A 144 16.23 19.41 -5.75
C ALA A 144 15.00 19.24 -6.66
N TYR A 145 13.90 18.68 -6.13
CA TYR A 145 12.64 18.56 -6.86
C TYR A 145 11.70 19.74 -6.56
N LEU A 146 11.68 20.22 -5.32
CA LEU A 146 10.85 21.34 -4.91
C LEU A 146 11.26 22.64 -5.61
N ASP A 147 12.55 22.85 -5.85
CA ASP A 147 13.06 24.01 -6.57
C ASP A 147 12.51 24.11 -8.00
N GLN A 148 12.19 22.98 -8.63
CA GLN A 148 11.65 22.90 -9.98
C GLN A 148 10.12 22.97 -10.03
N LEU A 149 9.44 22.97 -8.89
CA LEU A 149 7.98 22.92 -8.82
C LEU A 149 7.39 24.29 -9.23
N ASP A 150 6.51 24.28 -10.23
CA ASP A 150 5.64 25.43 -10.54
C ASP A 150 4.48 25.45 -9.54
N THR A 151 4.46 26.46 -8.68
CA THR A 151 3.47 26.60 -7.62
C THR A 151 2.34 27.58 -7.94
N GLN A 152 2.41 28.28 -9.08
CA GLN A 152 1.42 29.33 -9.41
C GLN A 152 0.02 28.79 -9.66
N ASN A 153 -0.06 27.55 -10.17
CA ASN A 153 -1.34 26.87 -10.47
C ASN A 153 -1.45 25.51 -9.80
N ALA A 154 -0.77 25.32 -8.66
CA ALA A 154 -0.69 24.05 -7.94
C ALA A 154 -1.19 24.21 -6.51
N GLN A 155 -1.97 23.24 -6.06
CA GLN A 155 -2.27 23.06 -4.64
C GLN A 155 -1.27 22.03 -4.08
N VAL A 156 -0.64 22.37 -2.97
CA VAL A 156 0.38 21.52 -2.35
C VAL A 156 -0.19 20.80 -1.14
N PHE A 157 -0.10 19.48 -1.15
CA PHE A 157 -0.48 18.62 -0.03
C PHE A 157 0.75 17.94 0.54
N PHE A 158 0.92 18.01 1.85
CA PHE A 158 1.89 17.19 2.57
C PHE A 158 1.16 16.03 3.26
N VAL A 159 1.56 14.82 2.94
CA VAL A 159 1.03 13.60 3.58
C VAL A 159 2.13 12.99 4.42
N ASP A 160 2.01 13.15 5.72
CA ASP A 160 2.98 12.61 6.66
C ASP A 160 2.89 11.07 6.77
N ALA A 161 3.97 10.43 7.21
CA ALA A 161 4.11 8.99 7.37
C ALA A 161 3.82 8.14 6.12
N MET A 162 3.71 8.76 4.94
CA MET A 162 3.53 8.03 3.69
C MET A 162 4.89 7.71 3.06
N GLY A 163 5.27 6.43 3.14
CA GLY A 163 6.51 5.94 2.56
C GLY A 163 6.40 5.65 1.05
N VAL A 164 7.56 5.51 0.40
CA VAL A 164 7.66 5.22 -1.04
C VAL A 164 7.12 3.83 -1.41
N GLU A 165 6.92 2.94 -0.46
CA GLU A 165 6.29 1.64 -0.67
C GLU A 165 4.84 1.75 -1.16
N TYR A 166 4.18 2.89 -0.95
CA TYR A 166 2.81 3.16 -1.42
C TYR A 166 2.73 3.66 -2.87
N LEU A 167 3.84 3.87 -3.57
CA LEU A 167 3.81 4.50 -4.90
C LEU A 167 3.03 3.72 -5.94
N SER A 168 3.08 2.39 -5.93
CA SER A 168 2.25 1.57 -6.82
C SER A 168 0.77 1.74 -6.53
N PHE A 169 0.38 1.78 -5.26
CA PHE A 169 -0.99 2.03 -4.83
C PHE A 169 -1.48 3.41 -5.26
N ILE A 170 -0.69 4.46 -5.01
CA ILE A 170 -1.02 5.85 -5.40
C ILE A 170 -1.20 5.96 -6.90
N GLN A 171 -0.30 5.37 -7.69
CA GLN A 171 -0.37 5.39 -9.15
C GLN A 171 -1.66 4.75 -9.67
N GLN A 172 -2.03 3.60 -9.11
CA GLN A 172 -3.27 2.92 -9.47
C GLN A 172 -4.51 3.73 -9.06
N LYS A 173 -4.52 4.31 -7.86
CA LYS A 173 -5.63 5.16 -7.42
C LYS A 173 -5.76 6.41 -8.30
N CYS A 174 -4.69 7.07 -8.63
CA CYS A 174 -4.73 8.19 -9.58
C CYS A 174 -5.37 7.75 -10.91
N SER A 175 -4.97 6.60 -11.44
CA SER A 175 -5.54 6.06 -12.69
C SER A 175 -7.03 5.76 -12.57
N GLU A 176 -7.48 5.17 -11.46
CA GLU A 176 -8.91 4.89 -11.20
C GLU A 176 -9.76 6.17 -11.20
N TYR A 177 -9.21 7.28 -10.71
CA TYR A 177 -9.88 8.59 -10.70
C TYR A 177 -9.61 9.44 -11.96
N GLY A 178 -9.00 8.87 -12.99
CA GLY A 178 -8.69 9.57 -14.24
C GLY A 178 -7.60 10.64 -14.09
N LEU A 179 -6.77 10.55 -13.06
CA LEU A 179 -5.66 11.47 -12.80
C LEU A 179 -4.35 10.91 -13.37
N SER A 180 -3.49 11.80 -13.85
CA SER A 180 -2.14 11.47 -14.26
C SER A 180 -1.17 11.71 -13.09
N ALA A 181 -0.40 10.70 -12.70
CA ALA A 181 0.59 10.81 -11.64
C ALA A 181 2.00 10.93 -12.22
N ASN A 182 2.68 12.05 -11.95
CA ASN A 182 4.11 12.22 -12.22
C ASN A 182 4.85 12.12 -10.87
N ILE A 183 5.61 11.03 -10.67
CA ILE A 183 6.17 10.67 -9.37
C ILE A 183 7.69 10.73 -9.44
N SER A 184 8.29 11.42 -8.46
CA SER A 184 9.73 11.45 -8.23
C SER A 184 10.03 10.99 -6.81
N CYS A 185 11.07 10.17 -6.66
CA CYS A 185 11.54 9.72 -5.35
C CYS A 185 12.73 10.55 -4.90
N ALA A 186 12.68 11.05 -3.68
CA ALA A 186 13.75 11.80 -3.04
C ALA A 186 14.15 11.13 -1.74
N ARG A 187 15.37 11.39 -1.28
CA ARG A 187 15.77 11.01 0.07
C ARG A 187 15.30 12.06 1.09
N CYS A 188 15.03 11.62 2.30
CA CYS A 188 14.91 12.46 3.48
C CYS A 188 16.22 12.46 4.28
N GLU A 189 16.37 13.42 5.18
CA GLU A 189 17.46 13.43 6.15
C GLU A 189 17.19 12.42 7.28
N LEU A 190 18.27 11.88 7.86
CA LEU A 190 18.16 10.95 8.99
C LEU A 190 18.40 11.70 10.32
N PRO A 191 17.61 11.39 11.37
CA PRO A 191 16.49 10.48 11.39
C PRO A 191 15.28 11.01 10.58
N SER A 192 14.47 10.10 10.03
CA SER A 192 13.33 10.44 9.17
C SER A 192 12.13 11.03 9.95
N LEU A 193 12.41 11.89 10.91
CA LEU A 193 11.40 12.60 11.70
C LEU A 193 11.05 13.92 11.02
N THR A 194 9.77 14.30 11.06
CA THR A 194 9.28 15.55 10.45
C THR A 194 10.03 16.78 10.96
N VAL A 195 10.43 16.80 12.24
CA VAL A 195 11.17 17.92 12.84
C VAL A 195 12.51 18.19 12.16
N PHE A 196 13.18 17.16 11.63
CA PHE A 196 14.46 17.26 10.90
C PHE A 196 14.28 17.36 9.38
N ASN A 197 13.05 17.25 8.90
CA ASN A 197 12.72 17.19 7.48
C ASN A 197 11.68 18.28 7.11
N LYS A 198 11.88 19.50 7.60
CA LYS A 198 10.99 20.66 7.36
C LYS A 198 11.48 21.61 6.26
N GLU A 199 12.61 21.34 5.64
CA GLU A 199 13.21 22.21 4.62
C GLU A 199 12.26 22.52 3.46
N PHE A 200 11.34 21.59 3.16
CA PHE A 200 10.33 21.81 2.13
C PHE A 200 9.36 22.95 2.47
N VAL A 201 9.10 23.18 3.75
CA VAL A 201 8.22 24.28 4.21
C VAL A 201 8.80 25.62 3.83
N ASP A 202 10.10 25.82 4.05
CA ASP A 202 10.78 27.08 3.73
C ASP A 202 10.86 27.30 2.21
N VAL A 203 11.21 26.26 1.44
CA VAL A 203 11.22 26.32 -0.03
C VAL A 203 9.84 26.67 -0.60
N LEU A 204 8.78 26.09 -0.05
CA LEU A 204 7.42 26.37 -0.50
C LEU A 204 6.95 27.78 -0.10
N LYS A 205 7.34 28.27 1.09
CA LYS A 205 7.08 29.65 1.51
C LYS A 205 7.74 30.65 0.57
N ASP A 206 9.01 30.43 0.25
CA ASP A 206 9.77 31.30 -0.65
C ASP A 206 9.15 31.36 -2.07
N LYS A 207 8.44 30.31 -2.46
CA LYS A 207 7.66 30.22 -3.70
C LYS A 207 6.23 30.79 -3.58
N GLY A 208 5.85 31.35 -2.42
CA GLY A 208 4.53 31.94 -2.21
C GLY A 208 3.41 30.95 -1.94
N CYS A 209 3.70 29.68 -1.61
CA CYS A 209 2.67 28.72 -1.22
C CYS A 209 2.09 29.06 0.17
N LEU A 210 0.76 28.99 0.29
CA LEU A 210 0.09 29.13 1.57
C LEU A 210 0.28 27.84 2.40
N ILE A 211 0.91 27.98 3.56
CA ILE A 211 1.25 26.84 4.43
C ILE A 211 0.07 26.43 5.32
N SER A 212 -1.00 27.22 5.39
CA SER A 212 -2.22 26.86 6.10
C SER A 212 -2.78 25.48 5.70
N ASP A 213 -2.61 25.12 4.43
CA ASP A 213 -3.10 23.86 3.89
C ASP A 213 -2.30 22.64 4.38
N ILE A 214 -1.05 22.84 4.84
CA ILE A 214 -0.21 21.77 5.37
C ILE A 214 -0.61 21.37 6.80
N LYS A 215 -1.16 22.31 7.59
CA LYS A 215 -1.63 22.03 8.96
C LYS A 215 -2.87 21.15 8.98
N ASP A 216 -3.76 21.34 8.04
CA ASP A 216 -5.03 20.59 7.96
C ASP A 216 -4.82 19.11 7.65
N LEU A 217 -3.69 18.76 7.01
CA LEU A 217 -3.32 17.36 6.78
C LEU A 217 -2.69 16.66 8.00
N ASP A 218 -2.08 17.42 8.92
CA ASP A 218 -1.63 16.88 10.20
C ASP A 218 -2.82 16.49 11.10
N ASP A 219 -3.95 17.18 10.99
CA ASP A 219 -5.17 16.86 11.74
C ASP A 219 -5.90 15.62 11.20
N ILE A 220 -5.83 15.32 9.91
CA ILE A 220 -6.42 14.12 9.30
C ILE A 220 -5.75 12.83 9.79
N LYS A 221 -4.49 12.88 10.23
CA LYS A 221 -3.73 11.76 10.76
C LYS A 221 -4.26 11.14 12.04
N HIS A 222 -4.94 11.91 12.84
CA HIS A 222 -5.31 11.54 14.22
C HIS A 222 -6.77 11.14 14.33
N HIS A 223 -7.46 11.02 13.21
CA HIS A 223 -8.83 10.54 13.08
C HIS A 223 -8.94 9.30 12.20
#